data_c7ad2b9103c47494ed4c9ef8d7c22fad
#
_entry.id   c7ad2b9103c47494ed4c9ef8d7c22fad
#
_cell.length_a   1.000
_cell.length_b   1.000
_cell.length_c   1.000
_cell.angle_alpha   90.00
_cell.angle_beta   90.00
_cell.angle_gamma   90.00
#
_symmetry.space_group_name_H-M   'P 1'
#
loop_
_entity.id
_entity.type
_entity.pdbx_description
1 polymer ?
#
loop_
_entity_poly.entity_id
_entity_poly.type
_entity_poly.pdbx_seq_one_letter_code
_entity_poly.pdbx_strand_id
1 'polypeptide(L)'
;MFDLESNGLLNNASRIHCMALHYCDTDTTEAYNDERISKDAKYLPMGNRSITTAITSLETADTVVGHNIIGFDIPALSKLYNFFSTSARVIDTLLLSRLYHPNIYDIDHKHKWRHMPLQLYGRHSLESYGYRLGEYKGDFGKTSDWSEWSQEMEDYCAQDVEVTKKLCNHFHRYLTGSN
;
A
#
# COMPACT_ATOMS: atom_id res chain seq x y z
N MET A 1 -4.77 -5.65 -4.99
CA MET A 1 -3.77 -4.63 -4.66
C MET A 1 -3.55 -4.65 -3.17
N PHE A 2 -2.39 -4.29 -2.65
CA PHE A 2 -2.17 -4.36 -1.20
C PHE A 2 -1.13 -3.35 -0.71
N ASP A 3 -1.17 -3.09 0.58
CA ASP A 3 -0.23 -2.32 1.37
C ASP A 3 -0.15 -2.92 2.77
N LEU A 4 0.94 -2.66 3.51
CA LEU A 4 1.10 -3.10 4.90
C LEU A 4 1.80 -2.06 5.76
N GLU A 5 1.48 -2.11 7.06
CA GLU A 5 2.13 -1.27 8.06
C GLU A 5 2.86 -2.14 9.10
N SER A 6 4.07 -1.72 9.45
CA SER A 6 4.94 -2.44 10.36
C SER A 6 5.54 -1.54 11.43
N ASN A 7 6.08 -2.13 12.49
CA ASN A 7 6.70 -1.41 13.59
C ASN A 7 8.10 -0.84 13.28
N GLY A 8 8.51 -0.80 12.02
CA GLY A 8 9.79 -0.22 11.62
C GLY A 8 10.15 -0.47 10.17
N LEU A 9 11.26 0.11 9.74
CA LEU A 9 11.82 -0.12 8.41
C LEU A 9 12.29 -1.58 8.27
N LEU A 10 12.45 -2.06 7.03
CA LEU A 10 12.72 -3.47 6.71
C LEU A 10 13.80 -4.12 7.59
N ASN A 11 14.90 -3.42 7.87
CA ASN A 11 15.98 -3.96 8.71
C ASN A 11 15.56 -4.17 10.15
N ASN A 12 14.72 -3.32 10.70
CA ASN A 12 14.29 -3.29 12.10
C ASN A 12 12.88 -3.83 12.32
N ALA A 13 12.11 -4.02 11.25
CA ALA A 13 10.76 -4.56 11.34
C ALA A 13 10.78 -5.95 11.99
N SER A 14 9.96 -6.12 13.01
CA SER A 14 9.76 -7.37 13.75
C SER A 14 8.29 -7.79 13.80
N ARG A 15 7.38 -6.92 13.36
CA ARG A 15 5.94 -7.15 13.37
C ARG A 15 5.24 -6.36 12.26
N ILE A 16 4.26 -6.98 11.63
CA ILE A 16 3.26 -6.32 10.79
C ILE A 16 2.05 -6.01 11.68
N HIS A 17 1.62 -4.77 11.69
CA HIS A 17 0.48 -4.30 12.48
C HIS A 17 -0.84 -4.52 11.76
N CYS A 18 -0.88 -4.17 10.47
CA CYS A 18 -2.05 -4.37 9.64
C CYS A 18 -1.66 -4.50 8.17
N MET A 19 -2.59 -5.03 7.40
CA MET A 19 -2.54 -5.08 5.94
C MET A 19 -3.88 -4.63 5.39
N ALA A 20 -3.87 -4.00 4.23
CA ALA A 20 -5.08 -3.70 3.47
C ALA A 20 -4.98 -4.33 2.08
N LEU A 21 -6.03 -5.02 1.66
CA LEU A 21 -6.13 -5.67 0.35
C LEU A 21 -7.35 -5.15 -0.39
N HIS A 22 -7.14 -4.70 -1.63
CA HIS A 22 -8.22 -4.43 -2.57
C HIS A 22 -8.32 -5.57 -3.57
N TYR A 23 -9.47 -6.20 -3.59
CA TYR A 23 -9.82 -7.30 -4.50
C TYR A 23 -10.45 -6.71 -5.77
N CYS A 24 -9.74 -6.81 -6.89
CA CYS A 24 -10.18 -6.22 -8.16
C CYS A 24 -11.45 -6.87 -8.71
N ASP A 25 -11.65 -8.17 -8.45
CA ASP A 25 -12.78 -8.94 -8.98
C ASP A 25 -14.12 -8.52 -8.34
N THR A 26 -14.09 -8.13 -7.07
CA THR A 26 -15.27 -7.72 -6.29
C THR A 26 -15.34 -6.21 -6.07
N ASP A 27 -14.29 -5.46 -6.44
CA ASP A 27 -14.12 -4.03 -6.17
C ASP A 27 -14.28 -3.69 -4.67
N THR A 28 -13.74 -4.54 -3.79
CA THR A 28 -13.81 -4.40 -2.33
C THR A 28 -12.45 -4.24 -1.71
N THR A 29 -12.33 -3.37 -0.70
CA THR A 29 -11.13 -3.19 0.11
C THR A 29 -11.38 -3.73 1.51
N GLU A 30 -10.50 -4.60 1.98
CA GLU A 30 -10.57 -5.22 3.30
C GLU A 30 -9.28 -4.94 4.09
N ALA A 31 -9.43 -4.71 5.39
CA ALA A 31 -8.32 -4.52 6.31
C ALA A 31 -8.16 -5.74 7.25
N TYR A 32 -6.91 -6.07 7.54
CA TYR A 32 -6.49 -7.25 8.30
C TYR A 32 -5.52 -6.86 9.41
N ASN A 33 -5.74 -7.35 10.61
CA ASN A 33 -4.86 -7.21 11.76
C ASN A 33 -5.07 -8.33 12.77
N ASP A 34 -4.05 -8.66 13.56
CA ASP A 34 -4.13 -9.68 14.62
C ASP A 34 -4.54 -9.07 15.97
N GLU A 35 -4.43 -7.75 16.14
CA GLU A 35 -4.77 -7.04 17.37
C GLU A 35 -6.28 -7.07 17.65
N ARG A 36 -7.08 -6.90 16.61
CA ARG A 36 -8.53 -6.95 16.71
C ARG A 36 -9.02 -8.34 17.11
N ILE A 37 -8.33 -9.39 16.66
CA ILE A 37 -8.63 -10.76 17.04
C ILE A 37 -8.29 -10.99 18.52
N SER A 38 -7.16 -10.50 19.00
CA SER A 38 -6.73 -10.69 20.37
C SER A 38 -7.57 -9.93 21.40
N LYS A 39 -8.07 -8.73 21.05
CA LYS A 39 -8.87 -7.86 21.94
C LYS A 39 -10.35 -8.23 21.97
N ASP A 40 -10.90 -8.68 20.85
CA ASP A 40 -12.33 -8.93 20.63
C ASP A 40 -12.64 -10.36 20.18
N ALA A 41 -11.75 -11.33 20.47
CA ALA A 41 -11.86 -12.73 20.04
C ALA A 41 -13.21 -13.38 20.39
N LYS A 42 -13.93 -12.82 21.38
CA LYS A 42 -15.27 -13.28 21.78
C LYS A 42 -16.35 -12.99 20.74
N TYR A 43 -16.17 -11.99 19.85
CA TYR A 43 -17.21 -11.48 18.96
C TYR A 43 -16.86 -11.53 17.47
N LEU A 44 -15.62 -11.80 17.13
CA LEU A 44 -15.20 -11.91 15.72
C LEU A 44 -14.93 -13.37 15.38
N PRO A 45 -15.44 -13.87 14.24
CA PRO A 45 -15.07 -15.21 13.78
C PRO A 45 -13.55 -15.24 13.59
N MET A 46 -12.88 -16.11 14.36
CA MET A 46 -11.45 -16.33 14.21
C MET A 46 -11.14 -16.66 12.74
N GLY A 47 -10.23 -15.91 12.14
CA GLY A 47 -9.67 -16.26 10.84
C GLY A 47 -10.02 -15.32 9.67
N ASN A 48 -11.11 -14.57 9.69
CA ASN A 48 -11.51 -13.80 8.50
C ASN A 48 -10.78 -12.46 8.31
N ARG A 49 -10.01 -11.99 9.30
CA ARG A 49 -9.29 -10.70 9.21
C ARG A 49 -7.89 -10.75 9.81
N SER A 50 -7.29 -11.92 9.96
CA SER A 50 -5.92 -12.06 10.42
C SER A 50 -4.90 -11.71 9.33
N ILE A 51 -3.70 -11.33 9.74
CA ILE A 51 -2.56 -11.13 8.81
C ILE A 51 -2.33 -12.41 7.98
N THR A 52 -2.43 -13.59 8.59
CA THR A 52 -2.27 -14.87 7.88
C THR A 52 -3.30 -15.06 6.77
N THR A 53 -4.55 -14.61 6.97
CA THR A 53 -5.59 -14.66 5.92
C THR A 53 -5.22 -13.74 4.75
N ALA A 54 -4.73 -12.52 5.03
CA ALA A 54 -4.25 -11.62 3.99
C ALA A 54 -3.07 -12.24 3.21
N ILE A 55 -2.12 -12.86 3.91
CA ILE A 55 -0.98 -13.56 3.29
C ILE A 55 -1.47 -14.67 2.35
N THR A 56 -2.42 -15.49 2.78
CA THR A 56 -3.00 -16.55 1.93
C THR A 56 -3.64 -15.99 0.67
N SER A 57 -4.31 -14.84 0.76
CA SER A 57 -4.87 -14.16 -0.40
C SER A 57 -3.78 -13.70 -1.38
N LEU A 58 -2.64 -13.21 -0.88
CA LEU A 58 -1.51 -12.81 -1.73
C LEU A 58 -0.82 -14.01 -2.39
N GLU A 59 -0.71 -15.15 -1.69
CA GLU A 59 -0.10 -16.38 -2.20
C GLU A 59 -0.92 -17.01 -3.33
N THR A 60 -2.24 -16.85 -3.29
CA THR A 60 -3.18 -17.42 -4.27
C THR A 60 -3.51 -16.46 -5.43
N ALA A 61 -3.05 -15.21 -5.36
CA ALA A 61 -3.33 -14.23 -6.40
C ALA A 61 -2.50 -14.48 -7.67
N ASP A 62 -3.10 -14.28 -8.85
CA ASP A 62 -2.38 -14.27 -10.13
C ASP A 62 -1.49 -13.04 -10.29
N THR A 63 -1.94 -11.90 -9.74
CA THR A 63 -1.21 -10.62 -9.82
C THR A 63 -1.35 -9.87 -8.51
N VAL A 64 -0.23 -9.37 -8.01
CA VAL A 64 -0.18 -8.46 -6.86
C VAL A 64 0.32 -7.10 -7.30
N VAL A 65 -0.33 -6.05 -6.81
CA VAL A 65 -0.02 -4.66 -7.13
C VAL A 65 0.15 -3.87 -5.84
N GLY A 66 1.16 -3.01 -5.78
CA GLY A 66 1.33 -2.08 -4.67
C GLY A 66 2.35 -1.00 -5.00
N HIS A 67 2.66 -0.16 -4.03
CA HIS A 67 3.61 0.93 -4.20
C HIS A 67 4.89 0.68 -3.40
N ASN A 68 6.01 0.47 -4.07
CA ASN A 68 7.29 0.07 -3.47
C ASN A 68 7.26 -1.33 -2.81
N ILE A 69 6.36 -2.18 -3.23
CA ILE A 69 6.20 -3.52 -2.64
C ILE A 69 7.39 -4.44 -2.87
N ILE A 70 8.14 -4.24 -3.96
CA ILE A 70 9.40 -4.97 -4.22
C ILE A 70 10.49 -4.52 -3.24
N GLY A 71 10.49 -3.23 -2.86
CA GLY A 71 11.49 -2.68 -1.96
C GLY A 71 11.19 -2.87 -0.47
N PHE A 72 9.92 -3.08 -0.10
CA PHE A 72 9.54 -3.15 1.30
C PHE A 72 8.57 -4.29 1.64
N ASP A 73 7.33 -4.29 1.12
CA ASP A 73 6.25 -5.16 1.61
C ASP A 73 6.55 -6.66 1.41
N ILE A 74 6.91 -7.05 0.20
CA ILE A 74 7.25 -8.45 -0.11
C ILE A 74 8.47 -8.92 0.71
N PRO A 75 9.58 -8.17 0.78
CA PRO A 75 10.69 -8.52 1.68
C PRO A 75 10.30 -8.58 3.16
N ALA A 76 9.43 -7.68 3.64
CA ALA A 76 8.98 -7.68 5.03
C ALA A 76 8.13 -8.92 5.34
N LEU A 77 7.21 -9.29 4.45
CA LEU A 77 6.45 -10.53 4.55
C LEU A 77 7.38 -11.75 4.56
N SER A 78 8.33 -11.84 3.62
CA SER A 78 9.27 -12.96 3.56
C SER A 78 10.18 -13.06 4.79
N LYS A 79 10.53 -11.90 5.40
CA LYS A 79 11.33 -11.85 6.62
C LYS A 79 10.57 -12.32 7.84
N LEU A 80 9.32 -11.91 7.99
CA LEU A 80 8.52 -12.12 9.21
C LEU A 80 7.68 -13.39 9.17
N TYR A 81 7.33 -13.84 7.98
CA TYR A 81 6.55 -15.05 7.74
C TYR A 81 7.32 -15.96 6.79
N ASN A 82 8.18 -16.82 7.35
CA ASN A 82 9.08 -17.71 6.61
C ASN A 82 8.37 -18.71 5.69
N PHE A 83 7.06 -18.87 5.84
CA PHE A 83 6.21 -19.69 4.97
C PHE A 83 5.68 -18.89 3.77
N PHE A 84 5.75 -17.55 3.77
CA PHE A 84 5.25 -16.74 2.68
C PHE A 84 6.05 -16.97 1.39
N SER A 85 5.32 -17.35 0.36
CA SER A 85 5.86 -17.49 -1.00
C SER A 85 4.77 -17.14 -2.00
N THR A 86 5.09 -16.35 -2.99
CA THR A 86 4.15 -16.01 -4.05
C THR A 86 4.77 -16.21 -5.42
N SER A 87 4.00 -16.80 -6.34
CA SER A 87 4.31 -16.89 -7.78
C SER A 87 3.55 -15.84 -8.59
N ALA A 88 2.85 -14.94 -7.92
CA ALA A 88 2.07 -13.88 -8.56
C ALA A 88 2.94 -12.96 -9.42
N ARG A 89 2.36 -12.46 -10.50
CA ARG A 89 2.94 -11.35 -11.25
C ARG A 89 2.96 -10.11 -10.35
N VAL A 90 4.13 -9.52 -10.15
CA VAL A 90 4.29 -8.32 -9.31
C VAL A 90 4.26 -7.06 -10.16
N ILE A 91 3.39 -6.11 -9.82
CA ILE A 91 3.32 -4.78 -10.42
C ILE A 91 3.60 -3.75 -9.31
N ASP A 92 4.74 -3.07 -9.41
CA ASP A 92 5.15 -2.04 -8.46
C ASP A 92 4.94 -0.65 -9.07
N THR A 93 4.00 0.11 -8.52
CA THR A 93 3.63 1.42 -9.05
C THR A 93 4.71 2.49 -8.85
N LEU A 94 5.65 2.31 -7.89
CA LEU A 94 6.82 3.17 -7.78
C LEU A 94 7.76 2.99 -8.99
N LEU A 95 7.99 1.75 -9.41
CA LEU A 95 8.81 1.46 -10.60
C LEU A 95 8.14 1.99 -11.86
N LEU A 96 6.82 1.78 -12.01
CA LEU A 96 6.07 2.35 -13.13
C LEU A 96 6.18 3.87 -13.17
N SER A 97 6.06 4.52 -12.02
CA SER A 97 6.19 5.97 -11.90
C SER A 97 7.57 6.47 -12.36
N ARG A 98 8.63 5.81 -11.92
CA ARG A 98 10.00 6.17 -12.32
C ARG A 98 10.26 5.92 -13.81
N LEU A 99 9.66 4.87 -14.37
CA LEU A 99 9.81 4.52 -15.78
C LEU A 99 9.05 5.49 -16.69
N TYR A 100 7.79 5.77 -16.40
CA TYR A 100 6.92 6.53 -17.29
C TYR A 100 6.89 8.04 -17.02
N HIS A 101 7.28 8.45 -15.82
CA HIS A 101 7.34 9.86 -15.41
C HIS A 101 8.73 10.28 -14.89
N PRO A 102 9.84 10.03 -15.63
CA PRO A 102 11.17 10.40 -15.16
C PRO A 102 11.33 11.92 -14.99
N ASN A 103 10.50 12.71 -15.66
CA ASN A 103 10.46 14.18 -15.61
C ASN A 103 9.36 14.72 -14.70
N ILE A 104 8.94 13.96 -13.69
CA ILE A 104 7.80 14.32 -12.82
C ILE A 104 8.01 15.67 -12.10
N TYR A 105 9.26 16.05 -11.81
CA TYR A 105 9.61 17.35 -11.24
C TYR A 105 9.16 18.51 -12.14
N ASP A 106 9.44 18.43 -13.43
CA ASP A 106 9.06 19.46 -14.41
C ASP A 106 7.53 19.50 -14.60
N ILE A 107 6.89 18.33 -14.55
CA ILE A 107 5.42 18.21 -14.61
C ILE A 107 4.80 18.95 -13.43
N ASP A 108 5.31 18.73 -12.20
CA ASP A 108 4.80 19.37 -10.99
C ASP A 108 4.95 20.89 -11.05
N HIS A 109 6.13 21.38 -11.46
CA HIS A 109 6.39 22.83 -11.60
C HIS A 109 5.52 23.49 -12.67
N LYS A 110 5.22 22.79 -13.74
CA LYS A 110 4.35 23.28 -14.81
C LYS A 110 2.88 23.30 -14.38
N HIS A 111 2.41 22.24 -13.70
CA HIS A 111 1.02 22.10 -13.31
C HIS A 111 0.64 22.94 -12.09
N LYS A 112 1.56 23.09 -11.13
CA LYS A 112 1.35 23.82 -9.86
C LYS A 112 0.15 23.28 -9.09
N TRP A 113 0.24 22.02 -8.67
CA TRP A 113 -0.82 21.30 -7.98
C TRP A 113 -1.35 22.06 -6.76
N ARG A 114 -2.66 22.23 -6.71
CA ARG A 114 -3.32 22.87 -5.57
C ARG A 114 -3.06 22.08 -4.30
N HIS A 115 -2.63 22.78 -3.24
CA HIS A 115 -2.35 22.23 -1.92
C HIS A 115 -1.16 21.27 -1.80
N MET A 116 -0.47 20.92 -2.89
CA MET A 116 0.71 20.08 -2.82
C MET A 116 1.92 20.88 -2.29
N PRO A 117 2.53 20.46 -1.15
CA PRO A 117 3.74 21.11 -0.64
C PRO A 117 4.90 21.01 -1.64
N LEU A 118 5.70 22.08 -1.76
CA LEU A 118 6.82 22.12 -2.70
C LEU A 118 7.87 21.03 -2.45
N GLN A 119 8.03 20.60 -1.19
CA GLN A 119 8.93 19.50 -0.83
C GLN A 119 8.55 18.14 -1.42
N LEU A 120 7.31 18.00 -1.88
CA LEU A 120 6.80 16.79 -2.54
C LEU A 120 6.95 16.84 -4.07
N TYR A 121 7.30 17.98 -4.63
CA TYR A 121 7.54 18.11 -6.07
C TYR A 121 8.69 17.21 -6.51
N GLY A 122 8.52 16.50 -7.61
CA GLY A 122 9.50 15.56 -8.13
C GLY A 122 9.57 14.23 -7.40
N ARG A 123 8.83 14.04 -6.31
CA ARG A 123 8.81 12.78 -5.58
C ARG A 123 7.84 11.79 -6.21
N HIS A 124 8.25 10.52 -6.24
CA HIS A 124 7.44 9.40 -6.72
C HIS A 124 6.68 8.69 -5.58
N SER A 125 6.63 9.30 -4.38
CA SER A 125 5.95 8.72 -3.23
C SER A 125 4.43 8.67 -3.40
N LEU A 126 3.78 7.75 -2.72
CA LEU A 126 2.32 7.61 -2.72
C LEU A 126 1.64 8.88 -2.18
N GLU A 127 2.23 9.52 -1.16
CA GLU A 127 1.79 10.83 -0.66
C GLU A 127 1.75 11.87 -1.79
N SER A 128 2.82 11.99 -2.61
CA SER A 128 2.84 12.93 -3.73
C SER A 128 1.77 12.61 -4.77
N TYR A 129 1.53 11.33 -5.02
CA TYR A 129 0.46 10.91 -5.93
C TYR A 129 -0.94 11.14 -5.36
N GLY A 130 -1.12 11.10 -4.05
CA GLY A 130 -2.36 11.51 -3.41
C GLY A 130 -2.77 12.93 -3.82
N TYR A 131 -1.83 13.87 -3.82
CA TYR A 131 -2.09 15.23 -4.30
C TYR A 131 -2.34 15.30 -5.82
N ARG A 132 -1.56 14.59 -6.64
CA ARG A 132 -1.70 14.61 -8.11
C ARG A 132 -3.01 13.98 -8.58
N LEU A 133 -3.49 12.97 -7.88
CA LEU A 133 -4.71 12.24 -8.23
C LEU A 133 -5.96 12.73 -7.49
N GLY A 134 -5.80 13.74 -6.63
CA GLY A 134 -6.91 14.30 -5.84
C GLY A 134 -7.38 13.38 -4.71
N GLU A 135 -6.52 12.45 -4.25
CA GLU A 135 -6.74 11.57 -3.11
C GLU A 135 -5.76 11.91 -2.00
N TYR A 136 -6.06 12.97 -1.28
CA TYR A 136 -5.19 13.40 -0.19
C TYR A 136 -5.21 12.37 0.95
N LYS A 137 -4.03 11.89 1.31
CA LYS A 137 -3.79 11.10 2.50
C LYS A 137 -3.70 12.06 3.69
N GLY A 138 -4.47 11.85 4.72
CA GLY A 138 -4.35 12.60 5.96
C GLY A 138 -2.89 12.66 6.51
N ASP A 139 -2.68 13.40 7.57
CA ASP A 139 -1.34 13.61 8.17
C ASP A 139 -0.88 12.48 9.10
N PHE A 140 -1.53 11.31 9.09
CA PHE A 140 -1.21 10.21 10.00
C PHE A 140 0.28 9.85 9.99
N GLY A 141 0.88 9.66 8.83
CA GLY A 141 2.28 9.27 8.69
C GLY A 141 3.31 10.27 9.25
N LYS A 142 2.89 11.50 9.60
CA LYS A 142 3.77 12.56 10.11
C LYS A 142 3.82 12.64 11.63
N THR A 143 2.79 12.18 12.32
CA THR A 143 2.61 12.41 13.77
C THR A 143 2.42 11.14 14.59
N SER A 144 2.44 9.96 13.95
CA SER A 144 2.01 8.71 14.58
C SER A 144 3.13 7.93 15.23
N ASP A 145 2.79 7.28 16.32
CA ASP A 145 3.62 6.24 16.92
C ASP A 145 3.42 4.92 16.16
N TRP A 146 4.48 4.44 15.53
CA TRP A 146 4.49 3.19 14.77
C TRP A 146 4.82 1.96 15.63
N SER A 147 4.98 2.13 16.95
CA SER A 147 5.34 1.03 17.85
C SER A 147 4.18 0.08 18.11
N GLU A 148 2.94 0.59 18.08
CA GLU A 148 1.73 -0.17 18.35
C GLU A 148 0.67 0.06 17.26
N TRP A 149 -0.20 -0.94 17.08
CA TRP A 149 -1.33 -0.84 16.18
C TRP A 149 -2.35 0.19 16.67
N SER A 150 -2.92 0.95 15.74
CA SER A 150 -4.07 1.82 15.98
C SER A 150 -5.08 1.70 14.84
N GLN A 151 -6.34 2.10 15.09
CA GLN A 151 -7.35 2.12 14.04
C GLN A 151 -6.99 3.14 12.95
N GLU A 152 -6.39 4.26 13.34
CA GLU A 152 -5.95 5.29 12.40
C GLU A 152 -4.84 4.78 11.47
N MET A 153 -3.96 3.89 11.97
CA MET A 153 -2.93 3.22 11.15
C MET A 153 -3.59 2.29 10.12
N GLU A 154 -4.60 1.53 10.52
CA GLU A 154 -5.33 0.64 9.62
C GLU A 154 -6.11 1.43 8.56
N ASP A 155 -6.76 2.53 8.95
CA ASP A 155 -7.46 3.43 8.02
C ASP A 155 -6.48 4.08 7.03
N TYR A 156 -5.27 4.43 7.50
CA TYR A 156 -4.20 4.95 6.66
C TYR A 156 -3.71 3.90 5.66
N CYS A 157 -3.47 2.67 6.10
CA CYS A 157 -3.10 1.55 5.23
C CYS A 157 -4.17 1.31 4.13
N ALA A 158 -5.45 1.32 4.51
CA ALA A 158 -6.56 1.18 3.54
C ALA A 158 -6.60 2.35 2.54
N GLN A 159 -6.34 3.58 3.00
CA GLN A 159 -6.26 4.76 2.13
C GLN A 159 -5.09 4.65 1.13
N ASP A 160 -3.95 4.08 1.54
CA ASP A 160 -2.80 3.85 0.65
C ASP A 160 -3.14 2.89 -0.48
N VAL A 161 -3.94 1.87 -0.20
CA VAL A 161 -4.45 0.95 -1.23
C VAL A 161 -5.38 1.68 -2.22
N GLU A 162 -6.24 2.60 -1.75
CA GLU A 162 -7.11 3.39 -2.65
C GLU A 162 -6.29 4.35 -3.55
N VAL A 163 -5.26 4.99 -3.01
CA VAL A 163 -4.34 5.81 -3.84
C VAL A 163 -3.60 4.92 -4.84
N THR A 164 -3.13 3.75 -4.41
CA THR A 164 -2.46 2.77 -5.27
C THR A 164 -3.36 2.29 -6.41
N LYS A 165 -4.65 2.04 -6.13
CA LYS A 165 -5.67 1.70 -7.15
C LYS A 165 -5.78 2.78 -8.21
N LYS A 166 -5.93 4.05 -7.81
CA LYS A 166 -5.97 5.18 -8.74
C LYS A 166 -4.68 5.31 -9.54
N LEU A 167 -3.55 5.12 -8.88
CA LEU A 167 -2.25 5.18 -9.53
C LEU A 167 -2.05 4.04 -10.54
N CYS A 168 -2.47 2.83 -10.21
CA CYS A 168 -2.46 1.69 -11.12
C CYS A 168 -3.34 1.97 -12.36
N ASN A 169 -4.53 2.52 -12.17
CA ASN A 169 -5.41 2.92 -13.27
C ASN A 169 -4.79 4.03 -14.13
N HIS A 170 -4.08 4.99 -13.52
CA HIS A 170 -3.33 6.02 -14.25
C HIS A 170 -2.29 5.39 -15.19
N PHE A 171 -1.60 4.31 -14.75
CA PHE A 171 -0.60 3.61 -15.55
C PHE A 171 -1.18 2.54 -16.48
N HIS A 172 -2.46 2.22 -16.39
CA HIS A 172 -3.09 1.15 -17.16
C HIS A 172 -2.84 1.29 -18.68
N ARG A 173 -2.96 2.51 -19.22
CA ARG A 173 -2.69 2.80 -20.64
C ARG A 173 -1.28 2.43 -21.10
N TYR A 174 -0.28 2.56 -20.21
CA TYR A 174 1.10 2.21 -20.52
C TYR A 174 1.34 0.70 -20.45
N LEU A 175 0.56 -0.02 -19.65
CA LEU A 175 0.67 -1.48 -19.49
C LEU A 175 -0.05 -2.23 -20.61
N THR A 176 -1.11 -1.67 -21.15
CA THR A 176 -1.98 -2.32 -22.17
C THR A 176 -1.73 -1.81 -23.59
N GLY A 177 -0.95 -0.74 -23.77
CA GLY A 177 -0.76 -0.11 -25.06
C GLY A 177 -2.02 0.57 -25.62
N SER A 178 -3.04 0.76 -24.78
CA SER A 178 -4.28 1.44 -25.16
C SER A 178 -4.09 2.95 -25.08
N ASN A 179 -4.25 3.64 -26.21
CA ASN A 179 -4.27 5.11 -26.28
C ASN A 179 -5.64 5.65 -25.83
#